data_3cad0554c04776a6b64290ffa65a4f14
#
_entry.id   3cad0554c04776a6b64290ffa65a4f14
#
_cell.length_a   1.000
_cell.length_b   1.000
_cell.length_c   1.000
_cell.angle_alpha   90.00
_cell.angle_beta   90.00
_cell.angle_gamma   90.00
#
_symmetry.space_group_name_H-M   'P 1'
#
loop_
_entity.id
_entity.type
_entity.pdbx_description
1 polymer ?
#
loop_
_entity_poly.entity_id
_entity_poly.type
_entity_poly.pdbx_seq_one_letter_code
_entity_poly.pdbx_strand_id
1 'polypeptide(L)'
;MIELKDVVYCRLGTADLAGAEWFAVNILGLEVSERRRGATYFKSDAREHTLCYFEGDPQDQVTAFEIGSPDDLQRAAATLEGLGHRVHYGSAQECDARHVREFIRFSDPTGNGIEFVVRPEMSGRRYHGTRDAGITGFSHVGLCTTDAERDYSFCSQG
;
A
#
# COMPACT_ATOMS: atom_id res chain seq x y z
N MET A 1 -5.75 -20.33 4.13
CA MET A 1 -6.19 -18.96 4.50
C MET A 1 -4.96 -18.09 4.68
N ILE A 2 -4.90 -16.97 3.99
CA ILE A 2 -3.80 -15.98 4.08
C ILE A 2 -4.12 -15.07 5.29
N GLU A 3 -3.19 -14.99 6.25
CA GLU A 3 -3.38 -14.15 7.44
C GLU A 3 -2.76 -12.77 7.20
N LEU A 4 -3.61 -11.74 7.11
CA LEU A 4 -3.20 -10.34 7.02
C LEU A 4 -3.11 -9.74 8.42
N LYS A 5 -2.05 -8.97 8.69
CA LYS A 5 -1.83 -8.33 9.99
C LYS A 5 -2.40 -6.92 10.05
N ASP A 6 -2.12 -6.11 9.04
CA ASP A 6 -2.50 -4.70 9.03
C ASP A 6 -2.51 -4.16 7.60
N VAL A 7 -3.23 -3.05 7.38
CA VAL A 7 -3.08 -2.23 6.18
C VAL A 7 -1.88 -1.31 6.35
N VAL A 8 -0.98 -1.28 5.35
CA VAL A 8 0.33 -0.61 5.50
C VAL A 8 0.37 0.74 4.82
N TYR A 9 0.06 0.78 3.53
CA TYR A 9 0.08 1.99 2.72
C TYR A 9 -0.86 1.92 1.52
N CYS A 10 -1.14 3.11 0.96
CA CYS A 10 -1.62 3.25 -0.41
C CYS A 10 -0.53 3.90 -1.28
N ARG A 11 -0.39 3.42 -2.52
CA ARG A 11 0.41 4.04 -3.59
C ARG A 11 -0.52 4.44 -4.71
N LEU A 12 -0.49 5.71 -5.09
CA LEU A 12 -1.43 6.30 -6.02
C LEU A 12 -0.67 7.03 -7.13
N GLY A 13 -0.89 6.62 -8.38
CA GLY A 13 -0.37 7.33 -9.54
C GLY A 13 -1.04 8.70 -9.68
N THR A 14 -0.29 9.68 -10.16
CA THR A 14 -0.79 11.03 -10.43
C THR A 14 -0.09 11.68 -11.61
N ALA A 15 -0.84 12.45 -12.39
CA ALA A 15 -0.29 13.31 -13.43
C ALA A 15 0.22 14.66 -12.89
N ASP A 16 -0.15 15.00 -11.63
CA ASP A 16 0.24 16.24 -10.95
C ASP A 16 0.76 15.93 -9.54
N LEU A 17 2.04 15.60 -9.45
CA LEU A 17 2.67 15.28 -8.17
C LEU A 17 2.70 16.48 -7.22
N ALA A 18 2.87 17.69 -7.74
CA ALA A 18 2.92 18.89 -6.92
C ALA A 18 1.54 19.22 -6.28
N GLY A 19 0.46 19.10 -7.07
CA GLY A 19 -0.91 19.24 -6.56
C GLY A 19 -1.29 18.17 -5.57
N ALA A 20 -0.88 16.90 -5.81
CA ALA A 20 -1.09 15.78 -4.90
C ALA A 20 -0.34 15.99 -3.57
N GLU A 21 0.91 16.46 -3.60
CA GLU A 21 1.67 16.80 -2.40
C GLU A 21 0.99 17.93 -1.63
N TRP A 22 0.59 19.01 -2.32
CA TRP A 22 -0.13 20.11 -1.70
C TRP A 22 -1.39 19.63 -0.98
N PHE A 23 -2.19 18.77 -1.62
CA PHE A 23 -3.40 18.18 -1.04
C PHE A 23 -3.09 17.34 0.20
N ALA A 24 -2.11 16.44 0.12
CA ALA A 24 -1.72 15.58 1.23
C ALA A 24 -1.27 16.38 2.46
N VAL A 25 -0.49 17.45 2.25
CA VAL A 25 0.02 18.28 3.35
C VAL A 25 -1.03 19.24 3.88
N ASN A 26 -1.71 19.99 2.99
CA ASN A 26 -2.54 21.11 3.41
C ASN A 26 -3.99 20.70 3.70
N ILE A 27 -4.52 19.69 3.02
CA ILE A 27 -5.90 19.23 3.22
C ILE A 27 -5.94 18.05 4.17
N LEU A 28 -5.17 16.99 3.91
CA LEU A 28 -5.13 15.81 4.79
C LEU A 28 -4.30 16.05 6.05
N GLY A 29 -3.32 16.95 6.03
CA GLY A 29 -2.47 17.24 7.18
C GLY A 29 -1.41 16.17 7.43
N LEU A 30 -1.00 15.45 6.39
CA LEU A 30 0.05 14.43 6.49
C LEU A 30 1.45 15.06 6.55
N GLU A 31 2.38 14.37 7.19
CA GLU A 31 3.80 14.76 7.20
C GLU A 31 4.51 14.14 6.00
N VAL A 32 5.28 14.95 5.25
CA VAL A 32 6.18 14.41 4.22
C VAL A 32 7.33 13.68 4.90
N SER A 33 7.49 12.40 4.64
CA SER A 33 8.61 11.59 5.14
C SER A 33 9.80 11.64 4.20
N GLU A 34 9.55 11.51 2.89
CA GLU A 34 10.61 11.51 1.88
C GLU A 34 10.12 12.09 0.54
N ARG A 35 11.05 12.69 -0.21
CA ARG A 35 10.86 13.03 -1.63
C ARG A 35 11.93 12.34 -2.45
N ARG A 36 11.51 11.56 -3.43
CA ARG A 36 12.35 10.94 -4.46
C ARG A 36 12.00 11.51 -5.83
N ARG A 37 12.84 11.29 -6.82
CA ARG A 37 12.51 11.66 -8.19
C ARG A 37 11.23 10.95 -8.64
N GLY A 38 10.19 11.72 -8.92
CA GLY A 38 8.90 11.20 -9.38
C GLY A 38 8.02 10.56 -8.30
N ALA A 39 8.33 10.74 -7.00
CA ALA A 39 7.48 10.24 -5.91
C ALA A 39 7.64 11.06 -4.63
N THR A 40 6.53 11.24 -3.91
CA THR A 40 6.53 11.82 -2.56
C THR A 40 5.81 10.88 -1.60
N TYR A 41 6.42 10.67 -0.44
CA TYR A 41 5.97 9.77 0.61
C TYR A 41 5.47 10.56 1.80
N PHE A 42 4.37 10.10 2.40
CA PHE A 42 3.72 10.77 3.53
C PHE A 42 3.45 9.76 4.62
N LYS A 43 3.60 10.19 5.85
CA LYS A 43 3.26 9.38 7.01
C LYS A 43 2.14 9.99 7.83
N SER A 44 1.37 9.12 8.47
CA SER A 44 0.31 9.44 9.41
C SER A 44 0.51 8.74 10.77
N ASP A 45 1.54 7.91 10.87
CA ASP A 45 1.89 7.14 12.08
C ASP A 45 3.42 6.87 12.17
N ALA A 46 3.81 5.82 12.88
CA ALA A 46 5.21 5.47 13.09
C ALA A 46 5.90 4.77 11.89
N ARG A 47 5.17 4.41 10.84
CA ARG A 47 5.72 3.81 9.62
C ARG A 47 6.50 4.85 8.82
N GLU A 48 7.40 4.39 7.95
CA GLU A 48 8.14 5.29 7.07
C GLU A 48 7.18 6.03 6.13
N HIS A 49 6.15 5.36 5.64
CA HIS A 49 5.04 6.02 4.95
C HIS A 49 3.74 5.20 5.07
N THR A 50 2.61 5.88 4.91
CA THR A 50 1.25 5.32 4.81
C THR A 50 0.56 5.74 3.51
N LEU A 51 1.08 6.76 2.83
CA LEU A 51 0.64 7.20 1.52
C LEU A 51 1.86 7.53 0.66
N CYS A 52 1.83 7.14 -0.61
CA CYS A 52 2.80 7.56 -1.61
C CYS A 52 2.07 8.03 -2.87
N TYR A 53 2.33 9.26 -3.31
CA TYR A 53 2.00 9.69 -4.65
C TYR A 53 3.22 9.52 -5.56
N PHE A 54 3.02 9.00 -6.77
CA PHE A 54 4.08 8.88 -7.77
C PHE A 54 3.60 9.36 -9.14
N GLU A 55 4.53 9.92 -9.93
CA GLU A 55 4.27 10.32 -11.31
C GLU A 55 3.91 9.08 -12.14
N GLY A 56 2.69 9.02 -12.65
CA GLY A 56 2.20 7.86 -13.39
C GLY A 56 0.71 7.93 -13.71
N ASP A 57 0.18 6.83 -14.19
CA ASP A 57 -1.24 6.71 -14.50
C ASP A 57 -2.08 6.83 -13.22
N PRO A 58 -3.06 7.75 -13.15
CA PRO A 58 -3.99 7.83 -12.01
C PRO A 58 -4.82 6.55 -11.77
N GLN A 59 -4.90 5.65 -12.75
CA GLN A 59 -5.52 4.34 -12.57
C GLN A 59 -4.59 3.32 -11.88
N ASP A 60 -3.28 3.61 -11.82
CA ASP A 60 -2.33 2.76 -11.09
C ASP A 60 -2.43 3.06 -9.58
N GLN A 61 -3.31 2.32 -8.93
CA GLN A 61 -3.58 2.41 -7.50
C GLN A 61 -3.32 1.07 -6.84
N VAL A 62 -2.67 1.11 -5.70
CA VAL A 62 -2.31 -0.08 -4.93
C VAL A 62 -2.59 0.14 -3.46
N THR A 63 -3.16 -0.88 -2.83
CA THR A 63 -3.25 -1.00 -1.37
C THR A 63 -2.36 -2.14 -0.89
N ALA A 64 -1.55 -1.87 0.12
CA ALA A 64 -0.65 -2.85 0.70
C ALA A 64 -1.12 -3.35 2.07
N PHE A 65 -1.00 -4.66 2.27
CA PHE A 65 -1.28 -5.35 3.52
C PHE A 65 -0.05 -6.09 4.03
N GLU A 66 0.22 -6.00 5.32
CA GLU A 66 1.32 -6.74 5.93
C GLU A 66 0.96 -8.21 6.13
N ILE A 67 1.90 -9.08 5.77
CA ILE A 67 1.86 -10.52 6.00
C ILE A 67 2.99 -10.95 6.94
N GLY A 68 2.83 -12.10 7.61
CA GLY A 68 3.66 -12.51 8.74
C GLY A 68 5.15 -12.63 8.48
N SER A 69 5.52 -13.34 7.41
CA SER A 69 6.91 -13.72 7.13
C SER A 69 7.14 -13.90 5.63
N PRO A 70 8.41 -14.01 5.17
CA PRO A 70 8.71 -14.37 3.80
C PRO A 70 8.09 -15.73 3.38
N ASP A 71 8.06 -16.70 4.28
CA ASP A 71 7.45 -18.00 4.00
C ASP A 71 5.92 -17.89 3.82
N ASP A 72 5.27 -17.01 4.61
CA ASP A 72 3.85 -16.69 4.43
C ASP A 72 3.61 -16.02 3.08
N LEU A 73 4.50 -15.11 2.67
CA LEU A 73 4.43 -14.43 1.38
C LEU A 73 4.51 -15.44 0.22
N GLN A 74 5.44 -16.41 0.30
CA GLN A 74 5.58 -17.46 -0.72
C GLN A 74 4.34 -18.35 -0.78
N ARG A 75 3.77 -18.71 0.40
CA ARG A 75 2.53 -19.49 0.44
C ARG A 75 1.34 -18.73 -0.14
N ALA A 76 1.23 -17.43 0.16
CA ALA A 76 0.19 -16.57 -0.39
C ALA A 76 0.32 -16.46 -1.92
N ALA A 77 1.54 -16.27 -2.43
CA ALA A 77 1.80 -16.23 -3.87
C ALA A 77 1.38 -17.54 -4.56
N ALA A 78 1.81 -18.69 -4.02
CA ALA A 78 1.45 -20.01 -4.57
C ALA A 78 -0.07 -20.26 -4.54
N THR A 79 -0.75 -19.79 -3.50
CA THR A 79 -2.22 -19.89 -3.41
C THR A 79 -2.90 -19.05 -4.51
N LEU A 80 -2.47 -17.81 -4.68
CA LEU A 80 -3.02 -16.90 -5.70
C LEU A 80 -2.75 -17.42 -7.12
N GLU A 81 -1.53 -17.89 -7.40
CA GLU A 81 -1.18 -18.51 -8.68
C GLU A 81 -1.99 -19.79 -8.95
N GLY A 82 -2.21 -20.60 -7.92
CA GLY A 82 -3.07 -21.81 -7.99
C GLY A 82 -4.54 -21.47 -8.28
N LEU A 83 -4.99 -20.29 -7.90
CA LEU A 83 -6.32 -19.75 -8.23
C LEU A 83 -6.36 -19.03 -9.60
N GLY A 84 -5.23 -18.99 -10.31
CA GLY A 84 -5.11 -18.40 -11.65
C GLY A 84 -4.81 -16.90 -11.67
N HIS A 85 -4.48 -16.29 -10.52
CA HIS A 85 -4.06 -14.89 -10.48
C HIS A 85 -2.62 -14.74 -10.93
N ARG A 86 -2.34 -13.67 -11.67
CA ARG A 86 -0.97 -13.29 -12.01
C ARG A 86 -0.32 -12.59 -10.82
N VAL A 87 0.78 -13.15 -10.32
CA VAL A 87 1.56 -12.58 -9.21
C VAL A 87 2.87 -11.99 -9.74
N HIS A 88 3.14 -10.74 -9.37
CA HIS A 88 4.44 -10.08 -9.57
C HIS A 88 5.23 -10.13 -8.27
N TYR A 89 6.47 -10.59 -8.33
CA TYR A 89 7.41 -10.59 -7.21
C TYR A 89 8.28 -9.35 -7.29
N GLY A 90 8.34 -8.57 -6.22
CA GLY A 90 9.09 -7.32 -6.19
C GLY A 90 10.59 -7.52 -6.31
N SER A 91 11.23 -6.76 -7.20
CA SER A 91 12.68 -6.64 -7.26
C SER A 91 13.22 -5.84 -6.06
N ALA A 92 14.52 -5.92 -5.79
CA ALA A 92 15.16 -5.15 -4.72
C ALA A 92 14.93 -3.63 -4.84
N GLN A 93 14.95 -3.10 -6.07
CA GLN A 93 14.67 -1.69 -6.32
C GLN A 93 13.20 -1.32 -6.04
N GLU A 94 12.26 -2.19 -6.37
CA GLU A 94 10.85 -1.97 -6.08
C GLU A 94 10.55 -2.09 -4.59
N CYS A 95 11.23 -2.99 -3.87
CA CYS A 95 11.15 -3.11 -2.42
C CYS A 95 11.67 -1.84 -1.73
N ASP A 96 12.82 -1.31 -2.17
CA ASP A 96 13.37 -0.04 -1.69
C ASP A 96 12.39 1.13 -1.91
N ALA A 97 11.77 1.19 -3.09
CA ALA A 97 10.75 2.21 -3.41
C ALA A 97 9.44 2.07 -2.61
N ARG A 98 9.28 1.00 -1.84
CA ARG A 98 8.12 0.72 -0.99
C ARG A 98 8.46 0.71 0.49
N HIS A 99 9.74 0.84 0.82
CA HIS A 99 10.23 0.72 2.19
C HIS A 99 9.76 -0.58 2.85
N VAL A 100 9.92 -1.70 2.14
CA VAL A 100 9.57 -3.04 2.62
C VAL A 100 10.69 -4.03 2.32
N ARG A 101 10.77 -5.11 3.07
CA ARG A 101 11.77 -6.15 2.82
C ARG A 101 11.48 -6.95 1.56
N GLU A 102 10.24 -7.38 1.39
CA GLU A 102 9.75 -8.17 0.26
C GLU A 102 8.29 -7.85 0.01
N PHE A 103 7.83 -7.99 -1.23
CA PHE A 103 6.41 -7.91 -1.54
C PHE A 103 6.05 -8.73 -2.78
N ILE A 104 4.77 -9.06 -2.87
CA ILE A 104 4.12 -9.50 -4.10
C ILE A 104 3.00 -8.54 -4.46
N ARG A 105 2.72 -8.40 -5.76
CA ARG A 105 1.60 -7.61 -6.29
C ARG A 105 0.71 -8.48 -7.18
N PHE A 106 -0.59 -8.31 -7.04
CA PHE A 106 -1.61 -8.93 -7.87
C PHE A 106 -2.82 -8.00 -7.98
N SER A 107 -3.83 -8.40 -8.76
CA SER A 107 -5.11 -7.69 -8.79
C SER A 107 -6.20 -8.59 -8.23
N ASP A 108 -7.13 -7.98 -7.50
CA ASP A 108 -8.37 -8.66 -7.13
C ASP A 108 -9.26 -8.89 -8.38
N PRO A 109 -10.37 -9.64 -8.28
CA PRO A 109 -11.22 -9.93 -9.44
C PRO A 109 -11.89 -8.69 -10.05
N THR A 110 -12.04 -7.59 -9.31
CA THR A 110 -12.53 -6.31 -9.84
C THR A 110 -11.43 -5.51 -10.54
N GLY A 111 -10.15 -5.79 -10.25
CA GLY A 111 -8.99 -5.12 -10.84
C GLY A 111 -8.29 -4.14 -9.88
N ASN A 112 -8.68 -4.10 -8.60
CA ASN A 112 -7.94 -3.30 -7.62
C ASN A 112 -6.52 -3.87 -7.45
N GLY A 113 -5.51 -3.01 -7.46
CA GLY A 113 -4.14 -3.40 -7.18
C GLY A 113 -3.93 -3.70 -5.69
N ILE A 114 -3.45 -4.89 -5.40
CA ILE A 114 -3.16 -5.34 -4.03
C ILE A 114 -1.68 -5.71 -3.93
N GLU A 115 -1.05 -5.32 -2.84
CA GLU A 115 0.29 -5.79 -2.46
C GLU A 115 0.23 -6.49 -1.11
N PHE A 116 0.88 -7.66 -1.02
CA PHE A 116 1.24 -8.24 0.27
C PHE A 116 2.70 -7.95 0.53
N VAL A 117 3.00 -7.42 1.71
CA VAL A 117 4.34 -6.93 2.06
C VAL A 117 4.85 -7.58 3.35
N VAL A 118 6.16 -7.73 3.43
CA VAL A 118 6.84 -8.27 4.61
C VAL A 118 7.74 -7.21 5.21
N ARG A 119 7.59 -6.98 6.51
CA ARG A 119 8.41 -6.05 7.29
C ARG A 119 8.48 -4.65 6.67
N PRO A 120 7.37 -3.89 6.69
CA PRO A 120 7.41 -2.47 6.36
C PRO A 120 8.38 -1.74 7.30
N GLU A 121 9.12 -0.80 6.74
CA GLU A 121 10.08 -0.02 7.52
C GLU A 121 9.35 0.95 8.46
N MET A 122 9.90 1.04 9.67
CA MET A 122 9.44 1.99 10.68
C MET A 122 10.31 3.24 10.64
N SER A 123 9.69 4.41 10.69
CA SER A 123 10.42 5.67 10.71
C SER A 123 11.21 5.80 12.02
N GLY A 124 12.48 6.17 11.92
CA GLY A 124 13.28 6.55 13.07
C GLY A 124 12.87 7.88 13.71
N ARG A 125 11.94 8.62 13.08
CA ARG A 125 11.42 9.91 13.55
C ARG A 125 9.99 9.73 14.02
N ARG A 126 9.72 10.21 15.25
CA ARG A 126 8.35 10.20 15.78
C ARG A 126 7.44 11.05 14.90
N TYR A 127 6.28 10.51 14.56
CA TYR A 127 5.22 11.27 13.91
C TYR A 127 4.59 12.27 14.88
N HIS A 128 4.41 13.50 14.41
CA HIS A 128 3.65 14.53 15.10
C HIS A 128 2.59 15.06 14.12
N GLY A 129 1.31 14.84 14.45
CA GLY A 129 0.22 15.40 13.66
C GLY A 129 0.35 16.92 13.52
N THR A 130 0.15 17.44 12.31
CA THR A 130 0.27 18.88 12.01
C THR A 130 -0.90 19.71 12.56
N ARG A 131 -1.93 19.06 13.09
CA ARG A 131 -3.15 19.68 13.65
C ARG A 131 -3.52 19.01 14.97
N ASP A 132 -4.15 19.77 15.89
CA ASP A 132 -4.57 19.27 17.21
C ASP A 132 -5.52 18.07 17.14
N ALA A 133 -6.41 18.03 16.15
CA ALA A 133 -7.32 16.91 15.87
C ALA A 133 -6.95 16.23 14.54
N GLY A 134 -5.65 16.06 14.26
CA GLY A 134 -5.15 15.52 13.01
C GLY A 134 -5.24 14.01 12.92
N ILE A 135 -4.89 13.50 11.74
CA ILE A 135 -4.76 12.07 11.47
C ILE A 135 -3.66 11.51 12.38
N THR A 136 -3.94 10.38 13.03
CA THR A 136 -3.02 9.71 13.97
C THR A 136 -2.70 8.29 13.57
N GLY A 137 -3.17 7.83 12.42
CA GLY A 137 -2.91 6.48 11.92
C GLY A 137 -3.59 6.21 10.60
N PHE A 138 -3.28 5.04 10.04
CA PHE A 138 -3.90 4.49 8.85
C PHE A 138 -4.53 3.15 9.21
N SER A 139 -5.85 3.02 9.12
CA SER A 139 -6.58 1.90 9.73
C SER A 139 -7.38 1.05 8.74
N HIS A 140 -7.85 1.63 7.64
CA HIS A 140 -8.64 0.90 6.66
C HIS A 140 -8.65 1.60 5.30
N VAL A 141 -9.04 0.84 4.29
CA VAL A 141 -9.22 1.31 2.91
C VAL A 141 -10.55 0.81 2.37
N GLY A 142 -11.22 1.64 1.58
CA GLY A 142 -12.38 1.22 0.80
C GLY A 142 -11.96 0.82 -0.61
N LEU A 143 -12.26 -0.42 -1.01
CA LEU A 143 -12.04 -0.89 -2.37
C LEU A 143 -13.36 -0.85 -3.14
N CYS A 144 -13.29 -0.47 -4.41
CA CYS A 144 -14.45 -0.56 -5.30
C CYS A 144 -14.69 -2.02 -5.72
N THR A 145 -15.94 -2.40 -5.89
CA THR A 145 -16.30 -3.72 -6.44
C THR A 145 -17.33 -3.57 -7.56
N THR A 146 -17.19 -4.40 -8.58
CA THR A 146 -18.19 -4.57 -9.65
C THR A 146 -19.09 -5.77 -9.41
N ASP A 147 -18.71 -6.66 -8.46
CA ASP A 147 -19.46 -7.86 -8.09
C ASP A 147 -19.09 -8.23 -6.63
N ALA A 148 -19.93 -7.82 -5.69
CA ALA A 148 -19.66 -7.95 -4.27
C ALA A 148 -19.59 -9.42 -3.80
N GLU A 149 -20.36 -10.34 -4.39
CA GLU A 149 -20.38 -11.75 -4.02
C GLU A 149 -19.09 -12.46 -4.47
N ARG A 150 -18.65 -12.20 -5.69
CA ARG A 150 -17.40 -12.70 -6.23
C ARG A 150 -16.19 -12.20 -5.42
N ASP A 151 -16.15 -10.89 -5.16
CA ASP A 151 -15.01 -10.27 -4.46
C ASP A 151 -14.99 -10.66 -2.97
N TYR A 152 -16.17 -10.84 -2.35
CA TYR A 152 -16.27 -11.41 -1.01
C TYR A 152 -15.75 -12.86 -0.96
N SER A 153 -16.14 -13.68 -1.94
CA SER A 153 -15.65 -15.07 -2.05
C SER A 153 -14.14 -15.12 -2.20
N PHE A 154 -13.58 -14.24 -3.03
CA PHE A 154 -12.13 -14.11 -3.19
C PHE A 154 -11.44 -13.78 -1.85
N CYS A 155 -11.90 -12.76 -1.14
CA CYS A 155 -11.32 -12.35 0.14
C CYS A 155 -11.49 -13.40 1.25
N SER A 156 -12.50 -14.29 1.14
CA SER A 156 -12.80 -15.30 2.17
C SER A 156 -12.09 -16.63 1.96
N GLN A 157 -11.62 -16.92 0.75
CA GLN A 157 -10.99 -18.18 0.37
C GLN A 157 -9.46 -18.12 0.36
N GLY A 158 -8.88 -16.92 0.38
CA GLY A 158 -7.44 -16.66 0.36
C GLY A 158 -6.69 -16.96 1.66
#